data_7b4261dc45b82e9a833ed21df06ba26a
#
_entry.id   7b4261dc45b82e9a833ed21df06ba26a
#
_cell.length_a   1.000
_cell.length_b   1.000
_cell.length_c   1.000
_cell.angle_alpha   90.00
_cell.angle_beta   90.00
_cell.angle_gamma   90.00
#
_symmetry.space_group_name_H-M   'P 1'
#
loop_
_entity.id
_entity.type
_entity.pdbx_description
1 polymer ?
#
loop_
_entity_poly.entity_id
_entity_poly.type
_entity_poly.pdbx_seq_one_letter_code
_entity_poly.pdbx_strand_id
1 'polypeptide(L)'
;VAVTAETRVGGAAAPVAAARRSRRASAPRTGRRSRPLTAYLFLAPYLILFLGFIVAPAVFGIWISLHDYDFVLPFKPWVGLANYVDLFTPGSRDFADFWQSMGATGIFTGLSVPCLVVLPLGIAVLLNRKFPGRTFFRAVFFLPYVLGVAVIGLLFRYLLDPNVGVVNYLLGSSIPWTTDLPWVWVSLVGMTVWWTLGFNATIYLAGLTDIPRELYEAAEMDGANRGQQFWNVTLPGLRPVLVFVVTTTILASANMFGQQLLLTHGAPGTSTRTVIGYIATEGLGSFRMGAAAAMSYVLAVALLILSLIIFRVFRDRQDES
;
A
#
# COMPACT_ATOMS: atom_id res chain seq x y z
N VAL A 1 31.23 66.57 -56.28
CA VAL A 1 30.44 66.77 -57.46
C VAL A 1 29.09 66.11 -57.22
N ALA A 2 28.10 66.83 -56.72
CA ALA A 2 27.04 67.49 -57.47
C ALA A 2 26.02 66.45 -57.97
N VAL A 3 24.74 66.45 -57.82
CA VAL A 3 23.76 67.52 -57.63
C VAL A 3 22.39 66.86 -57.73
N THR A 4 21.46 67.31 -56.87
CA THR A 4 20.06 67.62 -57.10
C THR A 4 19.14 66.58 -57.82
N ALA A 5 17.87 66.56 -57.63
CA ALA A 5 16.80 67.29 -56.98
C ALA A 5 15.48 66.54 -57.18
N GLU A 6 14.58 66.75 -56.21
CA GLU A 6 13.16 67.09 -56.41
C GLU A 6 12.33 66.31 -57.45
N THR A 7 11.12 65.88 -57.22
CA THR A 7 9.90 66.60 -56.89
C THR A 7 8.71 65.63 -56.71
N ARG A 8 7.95 65.78 -55.66
CA ARG A 8 6.50 66.05 -55.58
C ARG A 8 5.43 65.17 -56.26
N VAL A 9 4.40 65.07 -55.44
CA VAL A 9 2.95 65.08 -55.68
C VAL A 9 2.33 63.69 -55.75
N GLY A 10 1.63 63.24 -54.77
CA GLY A 10 0.28 63.65 -54.42
C GLY A 10 -0.70 62.64 -54.99
N GLY A 11 -1.40 61.94 -54.12
CA GLY A 11 -2.52 61.12 -54.55
C GLY A 11 -3.12 60.37 -53.35
N ALA A 12 -4.09 61.01 -52.73
CA ALA A 12 -4.97 60.36 -51.77
C ALA A 12 -5.82 59.30 -52.43
N ALA A 13 -5.85 58.12 -51.91
CA ALA A 13 -6.89 57.14 -52.18
C ALA A 13 -7.21 56.34 -50.93
N ALA A 14 -8.45 56.32 -50.59
CA ALA A 14 -9.13 55.85 -49.44
C ALA A 14 -8.96 54.32 -49.14
N PRO A 15 -9.29 53.88 -47.93
CA PRO A 15 -9.06 52.54 -47.49
C PRO A 15 -10.10 51.56 -48.01
N VAL A 16 -9.68 50.56 -48.75
CA VAL A 16 -10.48 49.33 -48.96
C VAL A 16 -10.38 48.42 -47.81
N ALA A 17 -11.37 48.47 -46.95
CA ALA A 17 -11.58 47.51 -45.91
C ALA A 17 -11.93 46.14 -46.51
N ALA A 18 -10.92 45.31 -46.78
CA ALA A 18 -11.11 43.90 -47.12
C ALA A 18 -11.38 43.16 -45.85
N ALA A 19 -12.64 42.90 -45.53
CA ALA A 19 -13.11 42.01 -44.50
C ALA A 19 -12.57 40.61 -44.77
N ARG A 20 -11.42 40.27 -44.15
CA ARG A 20 -10.99 38.88 -44.00
C ARG A 20 -11.97 38.19 -43.05
N ARG A 21 -13.06 37.65 -43.61
CA ARG A 21 -13.85 36.60 -42.96
C ARG A 21 -12.90 35.43 -42.67
N SER A 22 -12.45 35.34 -41.43
CA SER A 22 -11.82 34.13 -40.89
C SER A 22 -12.83 33.00 -41.02
N ARG A 23 -12.67 32.19 -42.06
CA ARG A 23 -13.27 30.86 -42.10
C ARG A 23 -12.68 30.10 -40.89
N ARG A 24 -13.42 30.11 -39.77
CA ARG A 24 -13.25 29.12 -38.76
C ARG A 24 -13.44 27.77 -39.46
N ALA A 25 -12.31 27.13 -39.77
CA ALA A 25 -12.27 25.71 -40.12
C ALA A 25 -12.85 25.00 -38.93
N SER A 26 -14.12 24.63 -39.02
CA SER A 26 -14.73 23.63 -38.11
C SER A 26 -13.94 22.35 -38.28
N ALA A 27 -13.02 22.11 -37.34
CA ALA A 27 -12.37 20.82 -37.24
C ALA A 27 -13.47 19.73 -37.26
N PRO A 28 -13.35 18.70 -38.09
CA PRO A 28 -14.32 17.64 -38.09
C PRO A 28 -14.25 16.98 -36.68
N ARG A 29 -15.31 17.20 -35.92
CA ARG A 29 -15.59 16.36 -34.77
C ARG A 29 -15.82 14.95 -35.33
N THR A 30 -14.73 14.21 -35.54
CA THR A 30 -14.80 12.78 -35.69
C THR A 30 -15.21 12.23 -34.31
N GLY A 31 -16.48 12.33 -34.02
CA GLY A 31 -17.14 11.56 -32.98
C GLY A 31 -17.00 10.10 -33.37
N ARG A 32 -15.81 9.55 -33.14
CA ARG A 32 -15.60 8.12 -33.17
C ARG A 32 -16.47 7.58 -32.02
N ARG A 33 -17.74 7.27 -32.35
CA ARG A 33 -18.60 6.45 -31.47
C ARG A 33 -17.78 5.21 -31.18
N SER A 34 -17.06 5.22 -30.06
CA SER A 34 -16.44 4.02 -29.54
C SER A 34 -17.58 3.01 -29.41
N ARG A 35 -17.55 1.97 -30.22
CA ARG A 35 -18.54 0.90 -30.12
C ARG A 35 -18.32 0.29 -28.73
N PRO A 36 -19.27 0.40 -27.80
CA PRO A 36 -19.08 -0.11 -26.43
C PRO A 36 -18.70 -1.59 -26.44
N LEU A 37 -19.21 -2.33 -27.45
CA LEU A 37 -18.88 -3.74 -27.66
C LEU A 37 -17.37 -3.99 -27.83
N THR A 38 -16.66 -3.12 -28.55
CA THR A 38 -15.21 -3.25 -28.74
C THR A 38 -14.45 -3.11 -27.41
N ALA A 39 -14.87 -2.15 -26.56
CA ALA A 39 -14.27 -1.97 -25.25
C ALA A 39 -14.52 -3.19 -24.34
N TYR A 40 -15.75 -3.73 -24.34
CA TYR A 40 -16.06 -4.93 -23.57
C TYR A 40 -15.33 -6.17 -24.09
N LEU A 41 -15.10 -6.30 -25.40
CA LEU A 41 -14.35 -7.41 -25.96
C LEU A 41 -12.86 -7.39 -25.52
N PHE A 42 -12.24 -6.20 -25.45
CA PHE A 42 -10.88 -6.05 -24.92
C PHE A 42 -10.80 -6.30 -23.41
N LEU A 43 -11.85 -5.98 -22.66
CA LEU A 43 -11.93 -6.26 -21.23
C LEU A 43 -12.34 -7.70 -20.90
N ALA A 44 -12.94 -8.43 -21.86
CA ALA A 44 -13.51 -9.76 -21.62
C ALA A 44 -12.51 -10.76 -21.01
N PRO A 45 -11.26 -10.90 -21.47
CA PRO A 45 -10.31 -11.83 -20.86
C PRO A 45 -10.06 -11.53 -19.39
N TYR A 46 -9.87 -10.24 -19.05
CA TYR A 46 -9.71 -9.80 -17.66
C TYR A 46 -10.97 -10.06 -16.83
N LEU A 47 -12.15 -9.69 -17.36
CA LEU A 47 -13.43 -9.88 -16.65
C LEU A 47 -13.74 -11.35 -16.39
N ILE A 48 -13.47 -12.25 -17.33
CA ILE A 48 -13.66 -13.69 -17.15
C ILE A 48 -12.80 -14.20 -15.99
N LEU A 49 -11.50 -13.83 -15.97
CA LEU A 49 -10.60 -14.23 -14.90
C LEU A 49 -10.99 -13.59 -13.56
N PHE A 50 -11.36 -12.33 -13.56
CA PHE A 50 -11.80 -11.61 -12.37
C PHE A 50 -13.08 -12.23 -11.77
N LEU A 51 -14.08 -12.48 -12.60
CA LEU A 51 -15.32 -13.09 -12.15
C LEU A 51 -15.10 -14.53 -11.68
N GLY A 52 -14.30 -15.33 -12.41
CA GLY A 52 -14.07 -16.74 -12.08
C GLY A 52 -13.18 -16.96 -10.87
N PHE A 53 -12.14 -16.13 -10.68
CA PHE A 53 -11.13 -16.37 -9.64
C PHE A 53 -11.24 -15.43 -8.42
N ILE A 54 -11.98 -14.33 -8.53
CA ILE A 54 -12.17 -13.41 -7.42
C ILE A 54 -13.63 -13.38 -6.98
N VAL A 55 -14.54 -13.05 -7.89
CA VAL A 55 -15.96 -12.86 -7.52
C VAL A 55 -16.63 -14.20 -7.17
N ALA A 56 -16.44 -15.23 -7.96
CA ALA A 56 -17.09 -16.53 -7.71
C ALA A 56 -16.62 -17.16 -6.37
N PRO A 57 -15.31 -17.23 -6.04
CA PRO A 57 -14.89 -17.71 -4.72
C PRO A 57 -15.37 -16.80 -3.58
N ALA A 58 -15.42 -15.47 -3.78
CA ALA A 58 -15.96 -14.57 -2.75
C ALA A 58 -17.45 -14.86 -2.50
N VAL A 59 -18.29 -14.98 -3.54
CA VAL A 59 -19.72 -15.31 -3.38
C VAL A 59 -19.89 -16.68 -2.74
N PHE A 60 -19.08 -17.66 -3.17
CA PHE A 60 -19.10 -18.99 -2.57
C PHE A 60 -18.68 -18.99 -1.10
N GLY A 61 -17.69 -18.16 -0.74
CA GLY A 61 -17.28 -17.95 0.65
C GLY A 61 -18.40 -17.40 1.53
N ILE A 62 -19.25 -16.46 1.02
CA ILE A 62 -20.44 -16.00 1.74
C ILE A 62 -21.40 -17.19 1.99
N TRP A 63 -21.60 -18.04 0.99
CA TRP A 63 -22.42 -19.23 1.17
C TRP A 63 -21.83 -20.17 2.23
N ILE A 64 -20.51 -20.43 2.21
CA ILE A 64 -19.80 -21.23 3.23
C ILE A 64 -19.99 -20.63 4.62
N SER A 65 -19.89 -19.29 4.79
CA SER A 65 -19.98 -18.63 6.08
C SER A 65 -21.36 -18.76 6.77
N LEU A 66 -22.39 -19.11 6.00
CA LEU A 66 -23.75 -19.34 6.48
C LEU A 66 -24.06 -20.81 6.79
N HIS A 67 -23.06 -21.68 6.65
CA HIS A 67 -23.16 -23.11 6.94
C HIS A 67 -22.17 -23.50 8.04
N ASP A 68 -22.49 -24.55 8.78
CA ASP A 68 -21.48 -25.29 9.53
C ASP A 68 -20.74 -26.18 8.54
N TYR A 69 -19.74 -25.54 7.90
CA TYR A 69 -19.04 -26.10 6.77
C TYR A 69 -17.71 -26.74 7.21
N ASP A 70 -17.69 -28.06 7.19
CA ASP A 70 -16.48 -28.88 7.26
C ASP A 70 -16.35 -29.62 5.92
N PHE A 71 -15.19 -29.50 5.24
CA PHE A 71 -15.04 -30.13 3.94
C PHE A 71 -14.90 -31.67 4.01
N VAL A 72 -14.52 -32.21 5.15
CA VAL A 72 -14.38 -33.65 5.40
C VAL A 72 -15.75 -34.32 5.58
N LEU A 73 -16.68 -33.60 6.23
CA LEU A 73 -18.01 -34.13 6.52
C LEU A 73 -18.96 -33.96 5.31
N PRO A 74 -19.76 -35.01 4.99
CA PRO A 74 -20.68 -34.91 3.86
C PRO A 74 -21.86 -33.97 4.12
N PHE A 75 -22.29 -33.84 5.37
CA PHE A 75 -23.41 -32.98 5.77
C PHE A 75 -22.92 -31.60 6.19
N LYS A 76 -23.50 -30.56 5.60
CA LYS A 76 -23.18 -29.15 5.80
C LYS A 76 -24.45 -28.38 6.13
N PRO A 77 -24.90 -28.40 7.40
CA PRO A 77 -26.17 -27.78 7.78
C PRO A 77 -26.12 -26.27 7.61
N TRP A 78 -27.22 -25.70 7.18
CA TRP A 78 -27.44 -24.27 7.16
C TRP A 78 -27.60 -23.76 8.59
N VAL A 79 -26.73 -22.87 9.04
CA VAL A 79 -26.76 -22.27 10.38
C VAL A 79 -27.07 -20.77 10.35
N GLY A 80 -27.30 -20.21 9.17
CA GLY A 80 -27.59 -18.81 9.01
C GLY A 80 -26.45 -17.92 9.54
N LEU A 81 -26.75 -16.99 10.42
CA LEU A 81 -25.76 -16.05 10.98
C LEU A 81 -25.08 -16.55 12.26
N ALA A 82 -25.25 -17.81 12.67
CA ALA A 82 -24.67 -18.32 13.93
C ALA A 82 -23.16 -18.12 13.99
N ASN A 83 -22.42 -18.42 12.91
CA ASN A 83 -20.96 -18.19 12.85
C ASN A 83 -20.58 -16.72 13.11
N TYR A 84 -21.39 -15.77 12.70
CA TYR A 84 -21.19 -14.35 12.96
C TYR A 84 -21.55 -13.97 14.39
N VAL A 85 -22.67 -14.49 14.89
CA VAL A 85 -23.14 -14.25 16.27
C VAL A 85 -22.09 -14.73 17.27
N ASP A 86 -21.46 -15.88 17.04
CA ASP A 86 -20.40 -16.42 17.88
C ASP A 86 -19.20 -15.48 17.99
N LEU A 87 -18.88 -14.71 16.95
CA LEU A 87 -17.76 -13.75 16.98
C LEU A 87 -18.05 -12.53 17.88
N PHE A 88 -19.31 -12.24 18.16
CA PHE A 88 -19.71 -11.06 18.94
C PHE A 88 -20.38 -11.41 20.29
N THR A 89 -20.55 -12.71 20.60
CA THR A 89 -21.15 -13.16 21.85
C THR A 89 -20.05 -13.52 22.87
N PRO A 90 -19.90 -12.75 23.96
CA PRO A 90 -18.96 -13.08 25.03
C PRO A 90 -19.21 -14.50 25.61
N GLY A 91 -18.13 -15.27 25.71
CA GLY A 91 -18.20 -16.66 26.21
C GLY A 91 -18.47 -17.71 25.11
N SER A 92 -18.71 -17.31 23.87
CA SER A 92 -18.70 -18.23 22.75
C SER A 92 -17.28 -18.77 22.49
N ARG A 93 -17.21 -19.83 21.72
CA ARG A 93 -15.94 -20.51 21.40
C ARG A 93 -14.93 -19.59 20.73
N ASP A 94 -15.38 -18.76 19.78
CA ASP A 94 -14.48 -18.02 18.90
C ASP A 94 -14.27 -16.56 19.33
N PHE A 95 -15.09 -16.05 20.27
CA PHE A 95 -15.05 -14.64 20.69
C PHE A 95 -13.67 -14.22 21.23
N ALA A 96 -13.15 -14.91 22.23
CA ALA A 96 -11.93 -14.51 22.92
C ALA A 96 -10.71 -14.57 21.99
N ASP A 97 -10.55 -15.67 21.27
CA ASP A 97 -9.42 -15.89 20.36
C ASP A 97 -9.44 -14.97 19.14
N PHE A 98 -10.63 -14.72 18.59
CA PHE A 98 -10.80 -13.82 17.46
C PHE A 98 -10.41 -12.38 17.82
N TRP A 99 -10.97 -11.85 18.92
CA TRP A 99 -10.67 -10.48 19.34
C TRP A 99 -9.27 -10.29 19.88
N GLN A 100 -8.68 -11.30 20.52
CA GLN A 100 -7.25 -11.31 20.86
C GLN A 100 -6.39 -11.22 19.59
N SER A 101 -6.70 -12.01 18.58
CA SER A 101 -5.98 -12.00 17.29
C SER A 101 -6.18 -10.70 16.52
N MET A 102 -7.37 -10.08 16.59
CA MET A 102 -7.62 -8.73 16.07
C MET A 102 -6.77 -7.68 16.82
N GLY A 103 -6.67 -7.80 18.13
CA GLY A 103 -5.81 -6.95 18.95
C GLY A 103 -4.34 -7.08 18.57
N ALA A 104 -3.83 -8.32 18.39
CA ALA A 104 -2.48 -8.59 17.94
C ALA A 104 -2.20 -7.99 16.54
N THR A 105 -3.17 -8.10 15.61
CA THR A 105 -3.09 -7.48 14.30
C THR A 105 -3.05 -5.95 14.41
N GLY A 106 -3.86 -5.36 15.29
CA GLY A 106 -3.88 -3.94 15.57
C GLY A 106 -2.55 -3.44 16.14
N ILE A 107 -1.97 -4.15 17.12
CA ILE A 107 -0.66 -3.82 17.71
C ILE A 107 0.43 -3.86 16.64
N PHE A 108 0.49 -4.95 15.86
CA PHE A 108 1.47 -5.05 14.78
C PHE A 108 1.34 -3.92 13.76
N THR A 109 0.12 -3.64 13.30
CA THR A 109 -0.15 -2.56 12.34
C THR A 109 0.26 -1.21 12.93
N GLY A 110 -0.11 -0.93 14.19
CA GLY A 110 0.24 0.32 14.87
C GLY A 110 1.74 0.53 15.05
N LEU A 111 2.51 -0.54 15.29
CA LEU A 111 3.96 -0.47 15.45
C LEU A 111 4.70 -0.45 14.10
N SER A 112 4.25 -1.25 13.13
CA SER A 112 4.96 -1.42 11.85
C SER A 112 4.74 -0.25 10.89
N VAL A 113 3.51 0.29 10.79
CA VAL A 113 3.17 1.32 9.80
C VAL A 113 4.02 2.59 9.95
N PRO A 114 4.21 3.19 11.14
CA PRO A 114 5.09 4.34 11.27
C PRO A 114 6.51 4.06 10.77
N CYS A 115 7.07 2.89 11.11
CA CYS A 115 8.41 2.49 10.67
C CYS A 115 8.46 2.30 9.15
N LEU A 116 7.44 1.64 8.57
CA LEU A 116 7.34 1.34 7.13
C LEU A 116 7.02 2.56 6.26
N VAL A 117 6.58 3.66 6.86
CA VAL A 117 6.36 4.95 6.19
C VAL A 117 7.60 5.84 6.32
N VAL A 118 8.11 6.03 7.55
CA VAL A 118 9.16 7.02 7.85
C VAL A 118 10.54 6.54 7.37
N LEU A 119 10.93 5.30 7.65
CA LEU A 119 12.27 4.82 7.31
C LEU A 119 12.49 4.75 5.79
N PRO A 120 11.56 4.19 4.97
CA PRO A 120 11.70 4.22 3.51
C PRO A 120 11.71 5.64 2.94
N LEU A 121 10.92 6.57 3.50
CA LEU A 121 10.96 7.98 3.10
C LEU A 121 12.34 8.59 3.33
N GLY A 122 12.93 8.38 4.50
CA GLY A 122 14.29 8.81 4.81
C GLY A 122 15.33 8.24 3.83
N ILE A 123 15.27 6.94 3.55
CA ILE A 123 16.14 6.28 2.57
C ILE A 123 15.91 6.85 1.16
N ALA A 124 14.66 7.06 0.74
CA ALA A 124 14.35 7.63 -0.57
C ALA A 124 14.92 9.04 -0.74
N VAL A 125 14.79 9.91 0.27
CA VAL A 125 15.38 11.26 0.27
C VAL A 125 16.91 11.20 0.16
N LEU A 126 17.56 10.27 0.87
CA LEU A 126 19.02 10.06 0.75
C LEU A 126 19.41 9.56 -0.66
N LEU A 127 18.71 8.56 -1.18
CA LEU A 127 18.98 7.96 -2.49
C LEU A 127 18.56 8.84 -3.68
N ASN A 128 17.76 9.89 -3.43
CA ASN A 128 17.43 10.89 -4.45
C ASN A 128 18.59 11.85 -4.73
N ARG A 129 19.54 12.00 -3.79
CA ARG A 129 20.73 12.83 -3.98
C ARG A 129 21.64 12.23 -5.03
N LYS A 130 22.37 13.10 -5.75
CA LYS A 130 23.40 12.68 -6.69
C LYS A 130 24.69 12.36 -5.94
N PHE A 131 25.03 11.07 -5.82
CA PHE A 131 26.29 10.58 -5.28
C PHE A 131 26.76 9.34 -6.04
N PRO A 132 28.08 9.05 -6.06
CA PRO A 132 28.59 7.84 -6.71
C PRO A 132 28.06 6.60 -6.01
N GLY A 133 27.67 5.56 -6.79
CA GLY A 133 27.16 4.30 -6.23
C GLY A 133 25.68 4.28 -5.88
N ARG A 134 24.90 5.36 -6.07
CA ARG A 134 23.47 5.39 -5.72
C ARG A 134 22.66 4.22 -6.31
N THR A 135 23.00 3.77 -7.53
CA THR A 135 22.30 2.64 -8.18
C THR A 135 22.58 1.33 -7.44
N PHE A 136 23.81 1.13 -6.99
CA PHE A 136 24.18 -0.02 -6.16
C PHE A 136 23.38 -0.04 -4.85
N PHE A 137 23.32 1.08 -4.12
CA PHE A 137 22.55 1.16 -2.89
C PHE A 137 21.04 0.93 -3.11
N ARG A 138 20.47 1.44 -4.21
CA ARG A 138 19.07 1.14 -4.59
C ARG A 138 18.86 -0.36 -4.77
N ALA A 139 19.77 -1.04 -5.46
CA ALA A 139 19.70 -2.49 -5.64
C ALA A 139 19.82 -3.25 -4.31
N VAL A 140 20.76 -2.87 -3.45
CA VAL A 140 20.96 -3.50 -2.13
C VAL A 140 19.74 -3.37 -1.23
N PHE A 141 19.13 -2.18 -1.15
CA PHE A 141 17.92 -1.98 -0.35
C PHE A 141 16.70 -2.70 -0.94
N PHE A 142 16.63 -2.86 -2.26
CA PHE A 142 15.53 -3.56 -2.91
C PHE A 142 15.66 -5.08 -2.87
N LEU A 143 16.89 -5.60 -2.79
CA LEU A 143 17.19 -7.03 -2.85
C LEU A 143 16.40 -7.89 -1.86
N PRO A 144 16.25 -7.51 -0.57
CA PRO A 144 15.46 -8.30 0.37
C PRO A 144 14.02 -8.54 -0.08
N TYR A 145 13.40 -7.57 -0.73
CA TYR A 145 12.01 -7.68 -1.18
C TYR A 145 11.80 -8.75 -2.28
N VAL A 146 12.83 -9.06 -3.04
CA VAL A 146 12.78 -10.11 -4.08
C VAL A 146 12.69 -11.51 -3.46
N LEU A 147 13.14 -11.66 -2.22
CA LEU A 147 13.06 -12.93 -1.50
C LEU A 147 11.63 -13.15 -0.97
N GLY A 148 11.13 -14.37 -1.09
CA GLY A 148 9.83 -14.73 -0.55
C GLY A 148 9.81 -14.69 0.98
N VAL A 149 8.64 -14.44 1.55
CA VAL A 149 8.43 -14.37 3.01
C VAL A 149 8.91 -15.63 3.75
N ALA A 150 8.85 -16.79 3.11
CA ALA A 150 9.34 -18.05 3.69
C ALA A 150 10.85 -18.03 3.93
N VAL A 151 11.63 -17.57 2.96
CA VAL A 151 13.09 -17.46 3.08
C VAL A 151 13.45 -16.45 4.16
N ILE A 152 12.82 -15.28 4.15
CA ILE A 152 13.07 -14.23 5.13
C ILE A 152 12.67 -14.67 6.54
N GLY A 153 11.50 -15.29 6.68
CA GLY A 153 11.03 -15.80 7.98
C GLY A 153 11.98 -16.82 8.60
N LEU A 154 12.43 -17.80 7.81
CA LEU A 154 13.40 -18.80 8.28
C LEU A 154 14.77 -18.18 8.55
N LEU A 155 15.25 -17.25 7.73
CA LEU A 155 16.50 -16.53 7.96
C LEU A 155 16.46 -15.78 9.30
N PHE A 156 15.42 -14.99 9.53
CA PHE A 156 15.30 -14.22 10.77
C PHE A 156 15.08 -15.11 11.98
N ARG A 157 14.35 -16.22 11.84
CA ARG A 157 14.21 -17.21 12.91
C ARG A 157 15.57 -17.77 13.34
N TYR A 158 16.45 -18.07 12.38
CA TYR A 158 17.81 -18.54 12.68
C TYR A 158 18.69 -17.43 13.29
N LEU A 159 18.67 -16.22 12.71
CA LEU A 159 19.46 -15.08 13.19
C LEU A 159 19.08 -14.65 14.61
N LEU A 160 17.78 -14.72 14.94
CA LEU A 160 17.19 -14.27 16.21
C LEU A 160 16.92 -15.41 17.19
N ASP A 161 17.43 -16.63 16.93
CA ASP A 161 17.27 -17.74 17.87
C ASP A 161 17.91 -17.39 19.22
N PRO A 162 17.19 -17.60 20.35
CA PRO A 162 17.70 -17.24 21.67
C PRO A 162 18.99 -17.94 22.08
N ASN A 163 19.23 -19.16 21.59
CA ASN A 163 20.33 -20.01 22.01
C ASN A 163 21.53 -20.00 21.06
N VAL A 164 21.27 -20.05 19.77
CA VAL A 164 22.31 -20.20 18.73
C VAL A 164 22.33 -19.05 17.74
N GLY A 165 21.45 -18.04 17.91
CA GLY A 165 21.31 -16.94 16.98
C GLY A 165 22.51 -16.00 16.96
N VAL A 166 22.89 -15.61 15.74
CA VAL A 166 24.04 -14.73 15.49
C VAL A 166 23.88 -13.37 16.20
N VAL A 167 22.64 -12.86 16.29
CA VAL A 167 22.39 -11.55 16.93
C VAL A 167 22.73 -11.60 18.41
N ASN A 168 22.28 -12.61 19.14
CA ASN A 168 22.61 -12.78 20.57
C ASN A 168 24.10 -13.01 20.79
N TYR A 169 24.74 -13.79 19.91
CA TYR A 169 26.18 -13.99 19.98
C TYR A 169 26.97 -12.67 19.84
N LEU A 170 26.60 -11.82 18.87
CA LEU A 170 27.25 -10.52 18.66
C LEU A 170 26.98 -9.51 19.79
N LEU A 171 25.80 -9.57 20.40
CA LEU A 171 25.43 -8.70 21.52
C LEU A 171 25.94 -9.18 22.87
N GLY A 172 26.49 -10.40 22.95
CA GLY A 172 26.88 -11.01 24.23
C GLY A 172 25.69 -11.17 25.19
N SER A 173 24.50 -11.41 24.67
CA SER A 173 23.24 -11.43 25.43
C SER A 173 22.40 -12.64 25.07
N SER A 174 21.38 -12.93 25.89
CA SER A 174 20.41 -14.01 25.66
C SER A 174 18.99 -13.47 25.56
N ILE A 175 18.80 -12.47 24.70
CA ILE A 175 17.49 -11.83 24.49
C ILE A 175 16.54 -12.82 23.81
N PRO A 176 15.32 -13.02 24.33
CA PRO A 176 14.34 -13.96 23.78
C PRO A 176 13.54 -13.33 22.63
N TRP A 177 14.21 -13.04 21.52
CA TRP A 177 13.69 -12.30 20.37
C TRP A 177 12.39 -12.86 19.76
N THR A 178 12.21 -14.18 19.85
CA THR A 178 11.11 -14.88 19.16
C THR A 178 10.09 -15.49 20.11
N THR A 179 10.33 -15.43 21.43
CA THR A 179 9.55 -16.16 22.44
C THR A 179 8.86 -15.28 23.47
N ASP A 180 9.38 -14.09 23.78
CA ASP A 180 8.87 -13.27 24.87
C ASP A 180 8.58 -11.82 24.47
N LEU A 181 7.61 -11.22 25.17
CA LEU A 181 7.30 -9.80 25.05
C LEU A 181 8.35 -8.93 25.79
N PRO A 182 8.68 -7.75 25.27
CA PRO A 182 8.17 -7.12 24.04
C PRO A 182 8.95 -7.51 22.79
N TRP A 183 9.99 -8.34 22.91
CA TRP A 183 10.99 -8.62 21.89
C TRP A 183 10.40 -9.23 20.61
N VAL A 184 9.37 -10.06 20.73
CA VAL A 184 8.67 -10.65 19.59
C VAL A 184 8.11 -9.57 18.64
N TRP A 185 7.58 -8.47 19.19
CA TRP A 185 7.10 -7.36 18.36
C TRP A 185 8.23 -6.61 17.65
N VAL A 186 9.35 -6.41 18.38
CA VAL A 186 10.56 -5.80 17.79
C VAL A 186 11.07 -6.65 16.62
N SER A 187 11.09 -7.96 16.80
CA SER A 187 11.54 -8.90 15.77
C SER A 187 10.62 -8.93 14.55
N LEU A 188 9.30 -8.99 14.76
CA LEU A 188 8.31 -9.01 13.69
C LEU A 188 8.34 -7.69 12.88
N VAL A 189 8.38 -6.55 13.58
CA VAL A 189 8.47 -5.23 12.94
C VAL A 189 9.81 -5.06 12.23
N GLY A 190 10.92 -5.38 12.91
CA GLY A 190 12.27 -5.25 12.34
C GLY A 190 12.45 -6.10 11.08
N MET A 191 12.01 -7.36 11.10
CA MET A 191 12.01 -8.24 9.94
C MET A 191 11.19 -7.68 8.79
N THR A 192 9.97 -7.21 9.08
CA THR A 192 9.06 -6.67 8.05
C THR A 192 9.61 -5.38 7.45
N VAL A 193 10.16 -4.48 8.29
CA VAL A 193 10.81 -3.25 7.83
C VAL A 193 11.99 -3.58 6.93
N TRP A 194 12.92 -4.43 7.37
CA TRP A 194 14.09 -4.80 6.58
C TRP A 194 13.70 -5.41 5.24
N TRP A 195 12.67 -6.27 5.22
CA TRP A 195 12.20 -6.94 4.03
C TRP A 195 11.58 -5.97 3.00
N THR A 196 10.74 -5.02 3.46
CA THR A 196 9.91 -4.20 2.55
C THR A 196 10.42 -2.77 2.36
N LEU A 197 11.47 -2.36 3.09
CA LEU A 197 12.02 -1.01 3.07
C LEU A 197 12.34 -0.52 1.67
N GLY A 198 13.02 -1.33 0.87
CA GLY A 198 13.43 -0.96 -0.50
C GLY A 198 12.26 -0.80 -1.46
N PHE A 199 11.20 -1.60 -1.31
CA PHE A 199 9.98 -1.47 -2.10
C PHE A 199 9.30 -0.12 -1.85
N ASN A 200 9.01 0.22 -0.59
CA ASN A 200 8.42 1.50 -0.24
C ASN A 200 9.32 2.69 -0.60
N ALA A 201 10.65 2.56 -0.41
CA ALA A 201 11.59 3.58 -0.81
C ALA A 201 11.59 3.84 -2.33
N THR A 202 11.37 2.81 -3.14
CA THR A 202 11.27 2.95 -4.60
C THR A 202 10.02 3.74 -5.00
N ILE A 203 8.89 3.51 -4.33
CA ILE A 203 7.65 4.27 -4.55
C ILE A 203 7.87 5.76 -4.22
N TYR A 204 8.51 6.04 -3.07
CA TYR A 204 8.85 7.43 -2.71
C TYR A 204 9.84 8.06 -3.68
N LEU A 205 10.84 7.31 -4.17
CA LEU A 205 11.78 7.81 -5.16
C LEU A 205 11.10 8.22 -6.47
N ALA A 206 10.10 7.45 -6.92
CA ALA A 206 9.30 7.83 -8.08
C ALA A 206 8.59 9.17 -7.82
N GLY A 207 7.87 9.29 -6.69
CA GLY A 207 7.20 10.54 -6.35
C GLY A 207 8.15 11.73 -6.16
N LEU A 208 9.35 11.52 -5.61
CA LEU A 208 10.35 12.60 -5.48
C LEU A 208 10.84 13.12 -6.84
N THR A 209 10.84 12.28 -7.87
CA THR A 209 11.26 12.70 -9.22
C THR A 209 10.17 13.48 -9.97
N ASP A 210 8.92 13.38 -9.54
CA ASP A 210 7.77 14.07 -10.14
C ASP A 210 7.62 15.52 -9.62
N ILE A 211 8.30 15.87 -8.51
CA ILE A 211 8.27 17.23 -7.97
C ILE A 211 9.07 18.16 -8.87
N PRO A 212 8.47 19.25 -9.43
CA PRO A 212 9.16 20.20 -10.28
C PRO A 212 10.35 20.85 -9.60
N ARG A 213 11.47 20.96 -10.31
CA ARG A 213 12.71 21.56 -9.80
C ARG A 213 12.56 23.05 -9.46
N GLU A 214 11.70 23.73 -10.23
CA GLU A 214 11.41 25.15 -10.07
C GLU A 214 10.92 25.50 -8.65
N LEU A 215 10.22 24.56 -7.99
CA LEU A 215 9.77 24.76 -6.59
C LEU A 215 10.94 24.79 -5.61
N TYR A 216 11.97 23.97 -5.83
CA TYR A 216 13.18 23.97 -5.00
C TYR A 216 14.03 25.22 -5.27
N GLU A 217 14.15 25.62 -6.53
CA GLU A 217 14.88 26.82 -6.94
C GLU A 217 14.21 28.09 -6.38
N ALA A 218 12.88 28.18 -6.42
CA ALA A 218 12.15 29.28 -5.79
C ALA A 218 12.37 29.31 -4.28
N ALA A 219 12.29 28.16 -3.59
CA ALA A 219 12.55 28.10 -2.16
C ALA A 219 14.02 28.48 -1.79
N GLU A 220 14.98 28.15 -2.64
CA GLU A 220 16.37 28.60 -2.48
C GLU A 220 16.52 30.12 -2.63
N MET A 221 15.84 30.75 -3.59
CA MET A 221 15.80 32.20 -3.76
C MET A 221 15.18 32.90 -2.56
N ASP A 222 14.20 32.29 -1.89
CA ASP A 222 13.58 32.74 -0.65
C ASP A 222 14.45 32.47 0.59
N GLY A 223 15.65 31.90 0.43
CA GLY A 223 16.59 31.62 1.51
C GLY A 223 16.28 30.37 2.34
N ALA A 224 15.40 29.49 1.85
CA ALA A 224 15.03 28.27 2.57
C ALA A 224 16.20 27.28 2.64
N ASN A 225 16.52 26.81 3.85
CA ASN A 225 17.48 25.74 4.07
C ASN A 225 16.89 24.37 3.68
N ARG A 226 17.72 23.32 3.62
CA ARG A 226 17.29 21.97 3.20
C ARG A 226 16.18 21.37 4.06
N GLY A 227 16.15 21.68 5.36
CA GLY A 227 15.08 21.24 6.25
C GLY A 227 13.76 21.93 5.91
N GLN A 228 13.78 23.23 5.65
CA GLN A 228 12.62 24.01 5.24
C GLN A 228 12.10 23.56 3.86
N GLN A 229 13.00 23.28 2.91
CA GLN A 229 12.63 22.70 1.62
C GLN A 229 11.98 21.33 1.78
N PHE A 230 12.46 20.49 2.70
CA PHE A 230 11.84 19.20 2.98
C PHE A 230 10.40 19.35 3.50
N TRP A 231 10.18 20.22 4.48
CA TRP A 231 8.86 20.38 5.09
C TRP A 231 7.88 21.17 4.22
N ASN A 232 8.36 22.18 3.46
CA ASN A 232 7.49 23.10 2.72
C ASN A 232 7.35 22.75 1.21
N VAL A 233 8.27 21.97 0.64
CA VAL A 233 8.24 21.59 -0.77
C VAL A 233 8.13 20.06 -0.93
N THR A 234 9.08 19.32 -0.34
CA THR A 234 9.18 17.87 -0.55
C THR A 234 7.97 17.14 0.04
N LEU A 235 7.67 17.35 1.31
CA LEU A 235 6.61 16.61 2.00
C LEU A 235 5.21 16.94 1.45
N PRO A 236 4.86 18.21 1.17
CA PRO A 236 3.61 18.54 0.47
C PRO A 236 3.54 17.97 -0.93
N GLY A 237 4.63 18.05 -1.72
CA GLY A 237 4.70 17.48 -3.07
C GLY A 237 4.56 15.95 -3.09
N LEU A 238 5.01 15.25 -2.04
CA LEU A 238 4.87 13.81 -1.88
C LEU A 238 3.52 13.38 -1.31
N ARG A 239 2.64 14.28 -0.93
CA ARG A 239 1.37 13.95 -0.25
C ARG A 239 0.55 12.85 -0.95
N PRO A 240 0.33 12.86 -2.29
CA PRO A 240 -0.39 11.79 -2.95
C PRO A 240 0.29 10.42 -2.79
N VAL A 241 1.62 10.39 -2.89
CA VAL A 241 2.43 9.17 -2.73
C VAL A 241 2.43 8.70 -1.27
N LEU A 242 2.48 9.63 -0.31
CA LEU A 242 2.36 9.30 1.12
C LEU A 242 1.03 8.65 1.44
N VAL A 243 -0.09 9.20 0.94
CA VAL A 243 -1.43 8.60 1.12
C VAL A 243 -1.46 7.18 0.56
N PHE A 244 -0.90 6.98 -0.64
CA PHE A 244 -0.81 5.67 -1.25
C PHE A 244 0.02 4.69 -0.41
N VAL A 245 1.23 5.08 0.01
CA VAL A 245 2.12 4.23 0.82
C VAL A 245 1.49 3.93 2.18
N VAL A 246 0.91 4.91 2.87
CA VAL A 246 0.25 4.71 4.16
C VAL A 246 -0.91 3.72 4.02
N THR A 247 -1.78 3.93 3.03
CA THR A 247 -2.95 3.06 2.82
C THR A 247 -2.54 1.62 2.49
N THR A 248 -1.63 1.44 1.54
CA THR A 248 -1.16 0.11 1.14
C THR A 248 -0.39 -0.59 2.25
N THR A 249 0.41 0.15 3.03
CA THR A 249 1.16 -0.39 4.17
C THR A 249 0.23 -0.83 5.30
N ILE A 250 -0.81 -0.05 5.62
CA ILE A 250 -1.82 -0.44 6.62
C ILE A 250 -2.53 -1.73 6.20
N LEU A 251 -2.98 -1.81 4.95
CA LEU A 251 -3.64 -3.00 4.43
C LEU A 251 -2.71 -4.21 4.43
N ALA A 252 -1.45 -4.04 4.02
CA ALA A 252 -0.45 -5.10 4.03
C ALA A 252 -0.12 -5.58 5.45
N SER A 253 0.03 -4.65 6.42
CA SER A 253 0.30 -4.98 7.82
C SER A 253 -0.87 -5.70 8.48
N ALA A 254 -2.10 -5.27 8.21
CA ALA A 254 -3.30 -5.91 8.73
C ALA A 254 -3.54 -7.32 8.14
N ASN A 255 -2.98 -7.60 6.98
CA ASN A 255 -2.99 -8.92 6.34
C ASN A 255 -1.72 -9.74 6.64
N MET A 256 -0.95 -9.38 7.67
CA MET A 256 0.24 -10.15 8.06
C MET A 256 -0.12 -11.59 8.46
N PHE A 257 0.57 -12.56 7.84
CA PHE A 257 0.42 -13.98 8.13
C PHE A 257 1.76 -14.71 8.14
N GLY A 258 2.48 -14.69 7.02
CA GLY A 258 3.69 -15.50 6.83
C GLY A 258 4.81 -15.16 7.83
N GLN A 259 4.99 -13.87 8.16
CA GLN A 259 5.99 -13.42 9.12
C GLN A 259 5.73 -14.01 10.51
N GLN A 260 4.50 -13.89 11.01
CA GLN A 260 4.10 -14.42 12.31
C GLN A 260 4.20 -15.95 12.34
N LEU A 261 3.71 -16.62 11.28
CA LEU A 261 3.73 -18.06 11.20
C LEU A 261 5.16 -18.64 11.25
N LEU A 262 6.10 -18.00 10.56
CA LEU A 262 7.46 -18.53 10.38
C LEU A 262 8.43 -18.07 11.46
N LEU A 263 8.26 -16.87 12.02
CA LEU A 263 9.18 -16.32 13.00
C LEU A 263 8.79 -16.70 14.44
N THR A 264 7.54 -16.45 14.83
CA THR A 264 7.10 -16.53 16.22
C THR A 264 6.14 -17.68 16.51
N HIS A 265 5.46 -18.23 15.51
CA HIS A 265 4.37 -19.21 15.65
C HIS A 265 3.26 -18.76 16.62
N GLY A 266 3.11 -17.46 16.81
CA GLY A 266 2.15 -16.88 17.75
C GLY A 266 2.68 -16.62 19.16
N ALA A 267 3.94 -16.97 19.44
CA ALA A 267 4.55 -16.82 20.77
C ALA A 267 4.53 -15.36 21.30
N PRO A 268 4.53 -15.18 22.64
CA PRO A 268 4.30 -16.18 23.69
C PRO A 268 2.83 -16.63 23.71
N GLY A 269 2.60 -17.92 23.82
CA GLY A 269 1.25 -18.51 23.71
C GLY A 269 0.60 -18.17 22.37
N THR A 270 -0.45 -17.34 22.37
CA THR A 270 -1.15 -16.83 21.17
C THR A 270 -1.09 -15.31 21.02
N SER A 271 -0.21 -14.63 21.80
CA SER A 271 -0.19 -13.17 21.91
C SER A 271 0.17 -12.44 20.61
N THR A 272 0.94 -13.07 19.72
CA THR A 272 1.29 -12.50 18.41
C THR A 272 0.55 -13.17 17.25
N ARG A 273 -0.42 -14.05 17.54
CA ARG A 273 -1.24 -14.71 16.53
C ARG A 273 -2.16 -13.66 15.89
N THR A 274 -1.92 -13.36 14.61
CA THR A 274 -2.76 -12.43 13.85
C THR A 274 -4.11 -13.03 13.51
N VAL A 275 -5.07 -12.17 13.18
CA VAL A 275 -6.41 -12.62 12.79
C VAL A 275 -6.37 -13.57 11.58
N ILE A 276 -5.51 -13.32 10.58
CA ILE A 276 -5.33 -14.24 9.44
C ILE A 276 -4.72 -15.57 9.90
N GLY A 277 -3.77 -15.53 10.86
CA GLY A 277 -3.24 -16.73 11.49
C GLY A 277 -4.30 -17.57 12.20
N TYR A 278 -5.22 -16.91 12.91
CA TYR A 278 -6.34 -17.59 13.56
C TYR A 278 -7.32 -18.17 12.55
N ILE A 279 -7.72 -17.40 11.53
CA ILE A 279 -8.58 -17.84 10.44
C ILE A 279 -7.98 -19.10 9.76
N ALA A 280 -6.68 -19.08 9.47
CA ALA A 280 -6.01 -20.21 8.85
C ALA A 280 -5.99 -21.46 9.77
N THR A 281 -5.80 -21.27 11.07
CA THR A 281 -5.84 -22.37 12.06
C THR A 281 -7.24 -22.99 12.14
N GLU A 282 -8.28 -22.17 12.23
CA GLU A 282 -9.66 -22.67 12.31
C GLU A 282 -10.14 -23.29 10.98
N GLY A 283 -9.83 -22.65 9.85
CA GLY A 283 -10.26 -23.13 8.55
C GLY A 283 -9.51 -24.37 8.07
N LEU A 284 -8.18 -24.34 8.13
CA LEU A 284 -7.33 -25.39 7.58
C LEU A 284 -6.88 -26.42 8.62
N GLY A 285 -6.68 -25.99 9.87
CA GLY A 285 -6.25 -26.86 10.96
C GLY A 285 -7.40 -27.59 11.65
N SER A 286 -8.47 -26.86 11.99
CA SER A 286 -9.65 -27.39 12.68
C SER A 286 -10.78 -27.79 11.72
N PHE A 287 -10.63 -27.56 10.41
CA PHE A 287 -11.61 -27.81 9.35
C PHE A 287 -12.94 -27.06 9.48
N ARG A 288 -13.01 -26.04 10.37
CA ARG A 288 -14.19 -25.21 10.60
C ARG A 288 -14.26 -24.08 9.57
N MET A 289 -14.45 -24.46 8.32
CA MET A 289 -14.43 -23.48 7.21
C MET A 289 -15.56 -22.47 7.26
N GLY A 290 -16.74 -22.84 7.81
CA GLY A 290 -17.86 -21.92 8.00
C GLY A 290 -17.50 -20.76 8.91
N ALA A 291 -16.96 -21.06 10.10
CA ALA A 291 -16.48 -20.07 11.06
C ALA A 291 -15.31 -19.23 10.49
N ALA A 292 -14.32 -19.87 9.86
CA ALA A 292 -13.19 -19.18 9.24
C ALA A 292 -13.63 -18.22 8.11
N ALA A 293 -14.61 -18.61 7.30
CA ALA A 293 -15.19 -17.73 6.29
C ALA A 293 -15.90 -16.53 6.93
N ALA A 294 -16.70 -16.73 7.98
CA ALA A 294 -17.34 -15.64 8.70
C ALA A 294 -16.32 -14.65 9.30
N MET A 295 -15.24 -15.15 9.94
CA MET A 295 -14.13 -14.34 10.45
C MET A 295 -13.48 -13.52 9.33
N SER A 296 -13.27 -14.13 8.16
CA SER A 296 -12.67 -13.46 6.99
C SER A 296 -13.53 -12.30 6.49
N TYR A 297 -14.85 -12.45 6.46
CA TYR A 297 -15.76 -11.36 6.06
C TYR A 297 -15.82 -10.26 7.11
N VAL A 298 -15.79 -10.58 8.40
CA VAL A 298 -15.69 -9.56 9.47
C VAL A 298 -14.39 -8.77 9.33
N LEU A 299 -13.26 -9.44 9.09
CA LEU A 299 -11.99 -8.77 8.81
C LEU A 299 -12.07 -7.90 7.56
N ALA A 300 -12.63 -8.42 6.46
CA ALA A 300 -12.76 -7.67 5.21
C ALA A 300 -13.58 -6.38 5.39
N VAL A 301 -14.69 -6.46 6.14
CA VAL A 301 -15.51 -5.28 6.48
C VAL A 301 -14.73 -4.30 7.36
N ALA A 302 -13.98 -4.78 8.36
CA ALA A 302 -13.15 -3.93 9.20
C ALA A 302 -12.08 -3.19 8.38
N LEU A 303 -11.40 -3.89 7.47
CA LEU A 303 -10.41 -3.28 6.57
C LEU A 303 -11.03 -2.30 5.56
N LEU A 304 -12.22 -2.58 5.07
CA LEU A 304 -12.96 -1.66 4.20
C LEU A 304 -13.29 -0.36 4.95
N ILE A 305 -13.82 -0.47 6.17
CA ILE A 305 -14.12 0.70 7.01
C ILE A 305 -12.85 1.50 7.28
N LEU A 306 -11.77 0.84 7.67
CA LEU A 306 -10.47 1.48 7.90
C LEU A 306 -9.95 2.20 6.65
N SER A 307 -10.04 1.56 5.48
CA SER A 307 -9.66 2.16 4.20
C SER A 307 -10.49 3.40 3.88
N LEU A 308 -11.81 3.35 4.07
CA LEU A 308 -12.70 4.50 3.86
C LEU A 308 -12.39 5.66 4.80
N ILE A 309 -12.08 5.37 6.08
CA ILE A 309 -11.66 6.39 7.05
C ILE A 309 -10.37 7.07 6.59
N ILE A 310 -9.37 6.29 6.19
CA ILE A 310 -8.08 6.82 5.71
C ILE A 310 -8.33 7.73 4.49
N PHE A 311 -9.07 7.26 3.48
CA PHE A 311 -9.40 8.05 2.31
C PHE A 311 -10.10 9.36 2.65
N ARG A 312 -11.04 9.32 3.60
CA ARG A 312 -11.79 10.53 4.00
C ARG A 312 -10.87 11.54 4.71
N VAL A 313 -10.07 11.09 5.67
CA VAL A 313 -9.14 11.95 6.42
C VAL A 313 -8.12 12.64 5.50
N PHE A 314 -7.65 11.94 4.48
CA PHE A 314 -6.67 12.52 3.55
C PHE A 314 -7.30 13.37 2.45
N ARG A 315 -8.57 13.12 2.07
CA ARG A 315 -9.30 13.91 1.07
C ARG A 315 -9.67 15.29 1.61
N ASP A 316 -10.24 15.38 2.81
CA ASP A 316 -10.69 16.63 3.39
C ASP A 316 -9.55 17.66 3.54
N ARG A 317 -8.30 17.20 3.61
CA ARG A 317 -7.11 18.06 3.60
C ARG A 317 -6.65 18.49 2.20
N GLN A 318 -7.23 17.97 1.12
CA GLN A 318 -6.95 18.44 -0.25
C GLN A 318 -7.79 19.64 -0.64
N ASP A 319 -8.97 19.78 -0.05
CA ASP A 319 -9.91 20.87 -0.34
C ASP A 319 -9.58 22.16 0.46
N GLU A 320 -8.65 22.09 1.45
CA GLU A 320 -8.21 23.23 2.29
C GLU A 320 -6.86 23.84 1.86
N SER A 321 -6.21 23.33 0.82
CA SER A 321 -4.91 23.81 0.31
C SER A 321 -5.01 24.32 -1.12
#